data_4deae5f219eb03a7f54f7796048f5782
#
_entry.id   4deae5f219eb03a7f54f7796048f5782
#
_cell.length_a   1.000
_cell.length_b   1.000
_cell.length_c   1.000
_cell.angle_alpha   90.00
_cell.angle_beta   90.00
_cell.angle_gamma   90.00
#
_symmetry.space_group_name_H-M   'P 1'
#
loop_
_entity.id
_entity.type
_entity.pdbx_description
1 polymer ?
#
loop_
_entity_poly.entity_id
_entity_poly.type
_entity_poly.pdbx_seq_one_letter_code
_entity_poly.pdbx_strand_id
1 'polypeptide(L)'
;MKSKFKILIGSLCVCIAAFACVWAFTAGGLDFSSSGKTLFTQKADTPELTLVNADHSVPPGWSVELTTLSNGEQVASLIYPDLQEMFDDMRAQGIYPFVRAGYRSRETQEQVLEDRIASYQSEGYSKSRARELALETVAEPGTSEHELGLAVDINADDDRSTGDEVYAWLAENAYKYGFIQRYPEDKTEITGIDYEPWHYRYVGKSAAGEIYYSGECLEEYLGEN
;
A
#
# COMPACT_ATOMS: atom_id res chain seq x y z
N MET A 1 15.86 59.35 -33.56
CA MET A 1 15.27 60.22 -32.51
C MET A 1 15.28 59.44 -31.21
N LYS A 2 16.02 59.92 -30.24
CA LYS A 2 16.18 59.30 -28.91
C LYS A 2 15.11 59.84 -27.98
N SER A 3 14.38 58.96 -27.26
CA SER A 3 13.63 59.38 -26.09
C SER A 3 13.97 58.45 -24.93
N LYS A 4 14.57 59.07 -23.93
CA LYS A 4 14.92 58.48 -22.63
C LYS A 4 13.70 58.60 -21.71
N PHE A 5 13.35 57.53 -21.03
CA PHE A 5 12.40 57.61 -19.92
C PHE A 5 13.12 57.23 -18.61
N LYS A 6 12.96 58.09 -17.63
CA LYS A 6 13.67 58.11 -16.35
C LYS A 6 13.03 57.19 -15.34
N ILE A 7 13.87 56.47 -14.62
CA ILE A 7 13.54 55.72 -13.41
C ILE A 7 13.26 56.68 -12.26
N LEU A 8 12.14 56.49 -11.57
CA LEU A 8 11.84 57.17 -10.31
C LEU A 8 11.87 56.12 -9.18
N ILE A 9 12.88 56.28 -8.30
CA ILE A 9 13.03 55.50 -7.07
C ILE A 9 12.23 56.22 -5.97
N GLY A 10 11.21 55.53 -5.46
CA GLY A 10 10.46 55.98 -4.27
C GLY A 10 10.82 55.09 -3.08
N SER A 11 11.64 55.68 -2.19
CA SER A 11 11.92 55.11 -0.89
C SER A 11 10.75 55.35 0.06
N LEU A 12 10.24 54.30 0.70
CA LEU A 12 9.28 54.45 1.78
C LEU A 12 9.80 53.71 3.02
N CYS A 13 10.27 54.51 3.99
CA CYS A 13 10.55 54.05 5.35
C CYS A 13 9.25 53.68 6.07
N VAL A 14 9.20 52.52 6.66
CA VAL A 14 8.13 52.14 7.62
C VAL A 14 8.74 51.91 8.99
N CYS A 15 8.26 52.70 9.93
CA CYS A 15 8.67 52.73 11.32
C CYS A 15 8.27 51.46 12.07
N ILE A 16 9.23 50.96 12.86
CA ILE A 16 9.03 49.88 13.85
C ILE A 16 8.46 50.54 15.12
N ALA A 17 7.26 50.15 15.53
CA ALA A 17 6.72 50.42 16.86
C ALA A 17 6.80 49.14 17.70
N ALA A 18 7.74 49.13 18.64
CA ALA A 18 7.83 48.10 19.67
C ALA A 18 6.82 48.39 20.78
N PHE A 19 5.89 47.49 21.03
CA PHE A 19 5.07 47.45 22.24
C PHE A 19 5.61 46.38 23.18
N ALA A 20 6.29 46.84 24.25
CA ALA A 20 6.68 45.99 25.35
C ALA A 20 5.49 45.90 26.34
N CYS A 21 4.87 44.72 26.44
CA CYS A 21 4.01 44.38 27.57
C CYS A 21 4.79 43.49 28.53
N VAL A 22 5.20 44.07 29.66
CA VAL A 22 5.70 43.36 30.83
C VAL A 22 4.51 42.86 31.61
N TRP A 23 4.37 41.52 31.71
CA TRP A 23 3.50 40.90 32.73
C TRP A 23 4.34 39.99 33.61
N ALA A 24 4.29 40.30 34.90
CA ALA A 24 4.92 39.54 35.96
C ALA A 24 4.26 38.16 36.06
N PHE A 25 5.06 37.10 35.95
CA PHE A 25 4.66 35.74 36.22
C PHE A 25 5.09 35.35 37.63
N THR A 26 4.10 35.13 38.48
CA THR A 26 4.27 34.47 39.77
C THR A 26 4.59 33.00 39.55
N ALA A 27 5.58 32.51 40.28
CA ALA A 27 6.03 31.14 40.24
C ALA A 27 4.92 30.15 40.63
N GLY A 28 4.50 29.36 39.65
CA GLY A 28 3.78 28.12 39.83
C GLY A 28 4.51 27.07 39.02
N GLY A 29 5.23 26.20 39.71
CA GLY A 29 5.97 25.13 39.07
C GLY A 29 5.03 24.23 38.28
N LEU A 30 5.20 24.16 36.96
CA LEU A 30 4.67 23.12 36.15
C LEU A 30 5.77 22.07 35.98
N ASP A 31 5.62 20.97 36.70
CA ASP A 31 6.39 19.76 36.48
C ASP A 31 6.19 19.29 35.03
N PHE A 32 7.22 19.55 34.21
CA PHE A 32 7.36 18.94 32.90
C PHE A 32 8.00 17.56 33.07
N SER A 33 7.31 16.70 33.84
CA SER A 33 7.65 15.29 33.92
C SER A 33 7.03 14.55 32.76
N SER A 34 7.86 14.28 31.77
CA SER A 34 7.89 13.05 30.99
C SER A 34 6.54 12.34 30.80
N SER A 35 5.82 12.68 29.74
CA SER A 35 5.00 11.71 29.07
C SER A 35 5.35 11.72 27.58
N GLY A 36 6.58 11.30 27.30
CA GLY A 36 7.00 10.80 26.01
C GLY A 36 6.41 9.40 25.85
N LYS A 37 5.07 9.29 25.86
CA LYS A 37 4.35 8.11 25.38
C LYS A 37 3.71 8.46 24.06
N THR A 38 4.47 8.22 23.00
CA THR A 38 4.06 7.45 21.84
C THR A 38 2.79 7.95 21.16
N LEU A 39 2.96 8.93 20.26
CA LEU A 39 2.00 9.21 19.18
C LEU A 39 2.00 8.12 18.08
N PHE A 40 2.64 6.97 18.34
CA PHE A 40 2.83 5.90 17.35
C PHE A 40 1.93 4.68 17.51
N THR A 41 0.97 4.68 18.45
CA THR A 41 0.13 3.50 18.74
C THR A 41 -1.23 3.48 18.06
N GLN A 42 -1.53 4.36 17.09
CA GLN A 42 -2.83 4.35 16.40
C GLN A 42 -2.77 3.90 14.93
N LYS A 43 -1.60 3.58 14.36
CA LYS A 43 -1.50 3.09 12.99
C LYS A 43 -2.01 1.66 12.79
N ALA A 44 -1.95 0.80 13.81
CA ALA A 44 -2.25 -0.63 13.69
C ALA A 44 -3.71 -1.02 14.03
N ASP A 45 -4.58 -0.08 14.38
CA ASP A 45 -5.93 -0.40 14.89
C ASP A 45 -7.03 -0.46 13.82
N THR A 46 -6.69 -0.28 12.52
CA THR A 46 -7.68 -0.39 11.44
C THR A 46 -7.52 -1.71 10.70
N PRO A 47 -8.63 -2.36 10.31
CA PRO A 47 -8.59 -3.62 9.56
C PRO A 47 -7.71 -3.54 8.31
N GLU A 48 -7.65 -2.38 7.66
CA GLU A 48 -6.85 -2.15 6.46
C GLU A 48 -5.35 -2.25 6.70
N LEU A 49 -4.90 -2.01 7.93
CA LEU A 49 -3.48 -2.08 8.32
C LEU A 49 -3.09 -3.39 9.02
N THR A 50 -3.96 -4.39 9.02
CA THR A 50 -3.63 -5.73 9.53
C THR A 50 -2.47 -6.31 8.73
N LEU A 51 -1.31 -6.48 9.37
CA LEU A 51 -0.17 -7.15 8.75
C LEU A 51 -0.42 -8.65 8.68
N VAL A 52 -0.20 -9.21 7.50
CA VAL A 52 -0.20 -10.66 7.26
C VAL A 52 0.99 -11.00 6.38
N ASN A 53 1.85 -11.88 6.87
CA ASN A 53 3.03 -12.40 6.19
C ASN A 53 3.46 -13.72 6.87
N ALA A 54 4.66 -14.23 6.58
CA ALA A 54 5.15 -15.48 7.14
C ALA A 54 5.18 -15.52 8.69
N ASP A 55 5.41 -14.37 9.33
CA ASP A 55 5.49 -14.23 10.80
C ASP A 55 4.16 -13.80 11.44
N HIS A 56 3.25 -13.23 10.65
CA HIS A 56 1.97 -12.69 11.09
C HIS A 56 0.81 -13.39 10.38
N SER A 57 0.17 -14.32 11.06
CA SER A 57 -0.99 -15.03 10.49
C SER A 57 -2.24 -14.18 10.45
N VAL A 58 -3.15 -14.54 9.53
CA VAL A 58 -4.52 -13.99 9.50
C VAL A 58 -5.15 -14.10 10.89
N PRO A 59 -5.71 -13.01 11.45
CA PRO A 59 -6.27 -13.01 12.80
C PRO A 59 -7.35 -14.07 12.99
N PRO A 60 -7.37 -14.79 14.13
CA PRO A 60 -8.43 -15.75 14.41
C PRO A 60 -9.82 -15.09 14.36
N GLY A 61 -10.74 -15.71 13.62
CA GLY A 61 -12.10 -15.19 13.45
C GLY A 61 -12.21 -14.03 12.47
N TRP A 62 -11.16 -13.74 11.70
CA TRP A 62 -11.23 -12.75 10.62
C TRP A 62 -12.38 -13.08 9.66
N SER A 63 -13.18 -12.09 9.37
CA SER A 63 -14.26 -12.19 8.40
C SER A 63 -14.52 -10.81 7.78
N VAL A 64 -14.81 -10.81 6.48
CA VAL A 64 -15.16 -9.60 5.74
C VAL A 64 -16.39 -9.85 4.89
N GLU A 65 -17.18 -8.82 4.69
CA GLU A 65 -18.21 -8.84 3.65
C GLU A 65 -17.54 -8.82 2.28
N LEU A 66 -17.99 -9.70 1.37
CA LEU A 66 -17.40 -9.86 0.05
C LEU A 66 -18.34 -9.31 -1.04
N THR A 67 -17.75 -8.60 -1.99
CA THR A 67 -18.38 -8.20 -3.24
C THR A 67 -17.83 -9.06 -4.38
N THR A 68 -18.74 -9.64 -5.19
CA THR A 68 -18.35 -10.41 -6.38
C THR A 68 -18.22 -9.47 -7.58
N LEU A 69 -17.07 -9.53 -8.24
CA LEU A 69 -16.75 -8.78 -9.44
C LEU A 69 -17.38 -9.43 -10.68
N SER A 70 -17.40 -8.71 -11.80
CA SER A 70 -18.02 -9.19 -13.06
C SER A 70 -17.38 -10.45 -13.65
N ASN A 71 -16.12 -10.72 -13.32
CA ASN A 71 -15.40 -11.93 -13.74
C ASN A 71 -15.49 -13.09 -12.75
N GLY A 72 -16.26 -12.94 -11.66
CA GLY A 72 -16.47 -13.96 -10.63
C GLY A 72 -15.50 -13.90 -9.45
N GLU A 73 -14.41 -13.13 -9.54
CA GLU A 73 -13.52 -12.89 -8.41
C GLU A 73 -14.25 -12.14 -7.29
N GLN A 74 -13.78 -12.31 -6.06
CA GLN A 74 -14.34 -11.63 -4.89
C GLN A 74 -13.30 -10.75 -4.21
N VAL A 75 -13.76 -9.64 -3.64
CA VAL A 75 -12.94 -8.74 -2.82
C VAL A 75 -13.72 -8.31 -1.59
N ALA A 76 -13.06 -7.85 -0.54
CA ALA A 76 -13.77 -7.23 0.57
C ALA A 76 -14.60 -6.05 0.06
N SER A 77 -15.86 -5.97 0.49
CA SER A 77 -16.78 -4.90 0.06
C SER A 77 -16.23 -3.50 0.37
N LEU A 78 -15.41 -3.42 1.41
CA LEU A 78 -14.71 -2.19 1.81
C LEU A 78 -13.84 -1.59 0.72
N ILE A 79 -13.08 -2.43 -0.02
CA ILE A 79 -12.12 -1.94 -1.03
C ILE A 79 -12.76 -1.70 -2.40
N TYR A 80 -13.96 -2.24 -2.62
CA TYR A 80 -14.60 -2.25 -3.94
C TYR A 80 -14.82 -0.86 -4.54
N PRO A 81 -15.27 0.18 -3.80
CA PRO A 81 -15.46 1.52 -4.37
C PRO A 81 -14.16 2.13 -4.89
N ASP A 82 -13.07 2.03 -4.13
CA ASP A 82 -11.77 2.58 -4.50
C ASP A 82 -11.12 1.77 -5.64
N LEU A 83 -11.28 0.45 -5.65
CA LEU A 83 -10.85 -0.43 -6.75
C LEU A 83 -11.59 -0.08 -8.05
N GLN A 84 -12.89 0.16 -7.98
CA GLN A 84 -13.71 0.54 -9.13
C GLN A 84 -13.29 1.91 -9.67
N GLU A 85 -13.10 2.92 -8.79
CA GLU A 85 -12.62 4.25 -9.16
C GLU A 85 -11.26 4.17 -9.88
N MET A 86 -10.33 3.40 -9.32
CA MET A 86 -9.01 3.16 -9.92
C MET A 86 -9.12 2.56 -11.33
N PHE A 87 -9.95 1.55 -11.50
CA PHE A 87 -10.12 0.88 -12.79
C PHE A 87 -10.84 1.76 -13.82
N ASP A 88 -11.76 2.60 -13.38
CA ASP A 88 -12.45 3.54 -14.28
C ASP A 88 -11.49 4.63 -14.79
N ASP A 89 -10.60 5.13 -13.95
CA ASP A 89 -9.56 6.08 -14.33
C ASP A 89 -8.50 5.46 -15.27
N MET A 90 -8.13 4.19 -15.05
CA MET A 90 -7.30 3.44 -16.00
C MET A 90 -7.96 3.32 -17.36
N ARG A 91 -9.22 2.90 -17.39
CA ARG A 91 -10.00 2.75 -18.65
C ARG A 91 -10.19 4.07 -19.38
N ALA A 92 -10.36 5.17 -18.65
CA ALA A 92 -10.45 6.51 -19.24
C ALA A 92 -9.17 6.92 -19.97
N GLN A 93 -8.02 6.33 -19.59
CA GLN A 93 -6.72 6.52 -20.22
C GLN A 93 -6.39 5.43 -21.26
N GLY A 94 -7.33 4.54 -21.57
CA GLY A 94 -7.17 3.47 -22.55
C GLY A 94 -6.41 2.24 -22.02
N ILE A 95 -6.24 2.12 -20.71
CA ILE A 95 -5.61 0.97 -20.05
C ILE A 95 -6.70 0.09 -19.44
N TYR A 96 -6.67 -1.20 -19.72
CA TYR A 96 -7.75 -2.12 -19.37
C TYR A 96 -7.28 -3.19 -18.38
N PRO A 97 -7.37 -2.92 -17.06
CA PRO A 97 -7.05 -3.89 -16.02
C PRO A 97 -8.20 -4.85 -15.75
N PHE A 98 -7.87 -6.02 -15.18
CA PHE A 98 -8.82 -6.88 -14.50
C PHE A 98 -8.20 -7.52 -13.26
N VAL A 99 -9.02 -7.93 -12.30
CA VAL A 99 -8.58 -8.68 -11.13
C VAL A 99 -8.39 -10.14 -11.54
N ARG A 100 -7.15 -10.62 -11.50
CA ARG A 100 -6.80 -12.02 -11.77
C ARG A 100 -7.08 -12.92 -10.58
N ALA A 101 -6.85 -12.42 -9.36
CA ALA A 101 -7.16 -13.07 -8.10
C ALA A 101 -7.54 -12.01 -7.06
N GLY A 102 -8.60 -12.28 -6.31
CA GLY A 102 -9.07 -11.48 -5.19
C GLY A 102 -9.03 -12.26 -3.88
N TYR A 103 -10.14 -12.31 -3.16
CA TYR A 103 -10.26 -13.10 -1.94
C TYR A 103 -10.03 -14.59 -2.21
N ARG A 104 -9.26 -15.23 -1.33
CA ARG A 104 -9.08 -16.69 -1.30
C ARG A 104 -9.42 -17.20 0.09
N SER A 105 -10.20 -18.28 0.18
CA SER A 105 -10.29 -19.01 1.44
C SER A 105 -8.97 -19.71 1.76
N ARG A 106 -8.80 -20.10 3.01
CA ARG A 106 -7.61 -20.87 3.42
C ARG A 106 -7.42 -22.15 2.61
N GLU A 107 -8.53 -22.84 2.31
CA GLU A 107 -8.52 -24.05 1.49
C GLU A 107 -8.11 -23.75 0.03
N THR A 108 -8.56 -22.64 -0.50
CA THR A 108 -8.13 -22.18 -1.84
C THR A 108 -6.66 -21.85 -1.86
N GLN A 109 -6.15 -21.18 -0.82
CA GLN A 109 -4.72 -20.85 -0.70
C GLN A 109 -3.86 -22.13 -0.59
N GLU A 110 -4.32 -23.15 0.14
CA GLU A 110 -3.66 -24.45 0.20
C GLU A 110 -3.54 -25.08 -1.19
N GLN A 111 -4.63 -25.07 -1.97
CA GLN A 111 -4.63 -25.60 -3.34
C GLN A 111 -3.66 -24.84 -4.25
N VAL A 112 -3.62 -23.50 -4.16
CA VAL A 112 -2.67 -22.66 -4.93
C VAL A 112 -1.23 -23.05 -4.62
N LEU A 113 -0.89 -23.23 -3.35
CA LEU A 113 0.46 -23.66 -2.93
C LEU A 113 0.78 -25.07 -3.43
N GLU A 114 -0.14 -26.00 -3.30
CA GLU A 114 0.05 -27.38 -3.80
C GLU A 114 0.25 -27.42 -5.32
N ASP A 115 -0.54 -26.66 -6.07
CA ASP A 115 -0.42 -26.57 -7.52
C ASP A 115 0.93 -25.96 -7.93
N ARG A 116 1.40 -24.94 -7.20
CA ARG A 116 2.73 -24.35 -7.44
C ARG A 116 3.86 -25.35 -7.17
N ILE A 117 3.79 -26.09 -6.07
CA ILE A 117 4.74 -27.17 -5.75
C ILE A 117 4.73 -28.24 -6.84
N ALA A 118 3.55 -28.67 -7.29
CA ALA A 118 3.41 -29.66 -8.36
C ALA A 118 4.01 -29.16 -9.68
N SER A 119 3.86 -27.87 -10.01
CA SER A 119 4.50 -27.27 -11.18
C SER A 119 6.01 -27.42 -11.14
N TYR A 120 6.67 -27.02 -10.05
CA TYR A 120 8.12 -27.17 -9.90
C TYR A 120 8.57 -28.64 -9.90
N GLN A 121 7.78 -29.54 -9.32
CA GLN A 121 8.07 -30.98 -9.41
C GLN A 121 8.03 -31.49 -10.85
N SER A 122 7.11 -30.98 -11.68
CA SER A 122 7.03 -31.34 -13.11
C SER A 122 8.24 -30.84 -13.91
N GLU A 123 8.90 -29.80 -13.42
CA GLU A 123 10.19 -29.29 -13.96
C GLU A 123 11.41 -30.10 -13.49
N GLY A 124 11.21 -31.09 -12.62
CA GLY A 124 12.25 -32.02 -12.15
C GLY A 124 12.84 -31.70 -10.76
N TYR A 125 12.31 -30.71 -10.05
CA TYR A 125 12.76 -30.40 -8.70
C TYR A 125 12.28 -31.48 -7.70
N SER A 126 13.07 -31.74 -6.66
CA SER A 126 12.62 -32.56 -5.52
C SER A 126 11.46 -31.87 -4.79
N LYS A 127 10.61 -32.65 -4.08
CA LYS A 127 9.48 -32.09 -3.32
C LYS A 127 9.91 -30.99 -2.34
N SER A 128 11.04 -31.16 -1.65
CA SER A 128 11.56 -30.17 -0.73
C SER A 128 11.94 -28.87 -1.46
N ARG A 129 12.72 -28.99 -2.53
CA ARG A 129 13.14 -27.79 -3.30
C ARG A 129 11.98 -27.13 -4.01
N ALA A 130 11.03 -27.91 -4.53
CA ALA A 130 9.81 -27.39 -5.15
C ALA A 130 8.98 -26.56 -4.15
N ARG A 131 8.89 -27.02 -2.87
CA ARG A 131 8.20 -26.25 -1.82
C ARG A 131 8.96 -24.97 -1.48
N GLU A 132 10.28 -25.02 -1.33
CA GLU A 132 11.10 -23.83 -1.09
C GLU A 132 10.87 -22.78 -2.17
N LEU A 133 10.98 -23.18 -3.44
CA LEU A 133 10.74 -22.28 -4.59
C LEU A 133 9.30 -21.76 -4.66
N ALA A 134 8.31 -22.58 -4.29
CA ALA A 134 6.92 -22.16 -4.28
C ALA A 134 6.68 -21.05 -3.24
N LEU A 135 7.33 -21.13 -2.08
CA LEU A 135 7.19 -20.15 -1.00
C LEU A 135 7.86 -18.80 -1.28
N GLU A 136 8.71 -18.70 -2.31
CA GLU A 136 9.25 -17.43 -2.78
C GLU A 136 8.18 -16.52 -3.41
N THR A 137 7.05 -17.11 -3.88
CA THR A 137 5.97 -16.39 -4.58
C THR A 137 4.55 -16.72 -4.07
N VAL A 138 4.38 -17.72 -3.22
CA VAL A 138 3.06 -18.16 -2.72
C VAL A 138 3.13 -18.31 -1.22
N ALA A 139 2.40 -17.49 -0.48
CA ALA A 139 2.31 -17.56 0.97
C ALA A 139 1.67 -18.88 1.44
N GLU A 140 2.08 -19.36 2.63
CA GLU A 140 1.44 -20.50 3.26
C GLU A 140 -0.03 -20.21 3.63
N PRO A 141 -0.91 -21.23 3.65
CA PRO A 141 -2.28 -21.06 4.10
C PRO A 141 -2.35 -20.46 5.53
N GLY A 142 -3.11 -19.39 5.67
CA GLY A 142 -3.20 -18.62 6.93
C GLY A 142 -2.19 -17.48 7.05
N THR A 143 -1.35 -17.25 6.04
CA THR A 143 -0.39 -16.14 6.00
C THR A 143 -0.47 -15.36 4.68
N SER A 144 -1.55 -15.54 3.92
CA SER A 144 -1.80 -14.82 2.66
C SER A 144 -2.72 -13.63 2.86
N GLU A 145 -2.35 -12.47 2.32
CA GLU A 145 -3.18 -11.26 2.34
C GLU A 145 -4.48 -11.42 1.52
N HIS A 146 -4.52 -12.37 0.56
CA HIS A 146 -5.77 -12.71 -0.13
C HIS A 146 -6.83 -13.28 0.82
N GLU A 147 -6.44 -13.93 1.92
CA GLU A 147 -7.38 -14.41 2.93
C GLU A 147 -8.01 -13.26 3.75
N LEU A 148 -7.42 -12.07 3.71
CA LEU A 148 -8.05 -10.86 4.27
C LEU A 148 -9.13 -10.27 3.35
N GLY A 149 -9.10 -10.57 2.05
CA GLY A 149 -9.92 -9.92 1.03
C GLY A 149 -9.45 -8.49 0.68
N LEU A 150 -8.30 -8.07 1.20
CA LEU A 150 -7.74 -6.72 1.03
C LEU A 150 -6.62 -6.66 -0.03
N ALA A 151 -6.24 -7.80 -0.59
CA ALA A 151 -5.25 -7.88 -1.67
C ALA A 151 -5.91 -8.32 -2.98
N VAL A 152 -5.36 -7.81 -4.08
CA VAL A 152 -5.78 -8.12 -5.45
C VAL A 152 -4.56 -8.28 -6.35
N ASP A 153 -4.57 -9.34 -7.15
CA ASP A 153 -3.65 -9.49 -8.29
C ASP A 153 -4.29 -8.83 -9.51
N ILE A 154 -3.69 -7.78 -10.03
CA ILE A 154 -4.21 -6.97 -11.13
C ILE A 154 -3.38 -7.23 -12.37
N ASN A 155 -4.03 -7.73 -13.43
CA ASN A 155 -3.40 -8.00 -14.72
C ASN A 155 -4.06 -7.20 -15.84
N ALA A 156 -3.48 -7.26 -17.04
CA ALA A 156 -4.05 -6.67 -18.23
C ALA A 156 -5.14 -7.56 -18.85
N ASP A 157 -6.14 -6.92 -19.46
CA ASP A 157 -6.96 -7.55 -20.49
C ASP A 157 -6.12 -7.63 -21.77
N ASP A 158 -5.54 -8.78 -22.03
CA ASP A 158 -4.54 -9.02 -23.07
C ASP A 158 -5.02 -8.68 -24.51
N ASP A 159 -6.33 -8.59 -24.72
CA ASP A 159 -6.89 -8.15 -25.99
C ASP A 159 -6.82 -6.62 -26.18
N ARG A 160 -6.61 -5.85 -25.10
CA ARG A 160 -6.74 -4.40 -25.09
C ARG A 160 -5.56 -3.66 -24.46
N SER A 161 -4.79 -4.29 -23.58
CA SER A 161 -3.63 -3.71 -22.89
C SER A 161 -2.58 -4.78 -22.65
N THR A 162 -1.35 -4.34 -22.42
CA THR A 162 -0.24 -5.20 -21.98
C THR A 162 -0.08 -5.16 -20.46
N GLY A 163 0.53 -6.20 -19.88
CA GLY A 163 0.88 -6.22 -18.46
C GLY A 163 1.76 -5.03 -18.08
N ASP A 164 2.75 -4.71 -18.91
CA ASP A 164 3.67 -3.59 -18.66
C ASP A 164 2.95 -2.24 -18.56
N GLU A 165 1.93 -1.98 -19.42
CA GLU A 165 1.11 -0.75 -19.34
C GLU A 165 0.32 -0.68 -18.04
N VAL A 166 -0.29 -1.80 -17.62
CA VAL A 166 -1.05 -1.88 -16.38
C VAL A 166 -0.14 -1.69 -15.16
N TYR A 167 0.99 -2.40 -15.11
CA TYR A 167 1.90 -2.34 -13.97
C TYR A 167 2.58 -0.96 -13.84
N ALA A 168 2.98 -0.35 -14.96
CA ALA A 168 3.55 1.00 -14.95
C ALA A 168 2.54 2.03 -14.42
N TRP A 169 1.29 1.97 -14.87
CA TRP A 169 0.25 2.87 -14.39
C TRP A 169 -0.04 2.66 -12.89
N LEU A 170 -0.15 1.41 -12.45
CA LEU A 170 -0.41 1.06 -11.05
C LEU A 170 0.72 1.54 -10.13
N ALA A 171 1.97 1.33 -10.52
CA ALA A 171 3.13 1.78 -9.74
C ALA A 171 3.11 3.31 -9.48
N GLU A 172 2.61 4.10 -10.42
CA GLU A 172 2.56 5.56 -10.31
C GLU A 172 1.28 6.10 -9.64
N ASN A 173 0.20 5.32 -9.62
CA ASN A 173 -1.12 5.88 -9.32
C ASN A 173 -1.90 5.14 -8.23
N ALA A 174 -1.67 3.85 -7.99
CA ALA A 174 -2.50 3.02 -7.11
C ALA A 174 -2.65 3.58 -5.69
N TYR A 175 -1.60 4.24 -5.17
CA TYR A 175 -1.63 4.85 -3.84
C TYR A 175 -2.73 5.91 -3.66
N LYS A 176 -3.14 6.59 -4.75
CA LYS A 176 -4.22 7.60 -4.74
C LYS A 176 -5.57 6.99 -4.40
N TYR A 177 -5.71 5.69 -4.65
CA TYR A 177 -6.91 4.89 -4.41
C TYR A 177 -6.79 3.99 -3.16
N GLY A 178 -5.71 4.15 -2.39
CA GLY A 178 -5.51 3.40 -1.15
C GLY A 178 -4.80 2.06 -1.31
N PHE A 179 -4.24 1.78 -2.48
CA PHE A 179 -3.49 0.54 -2.77
C PHE A 179 -2.00 0.79 -2.80
N ILE A 180 -1.23 -0.14 -2.26
CA ILE A 180 0.23 -0.16 -2.35
C ILE A 180 0.70 -1.36 -3.18
N GLN A 181 1.78 -1.21 -3.91
CA GLN A 181 2.54 -2.34 -4.43
C GLN A 181 3.15 -3.06 -3.23
N ARG A 182 2.68 -4.27 -2.95
CA ARG A 182 2.97 -4.95 -1.69
C ARG A 182 4.38 -5.52 -1.62
N TYR A 183 4.89 -6.00 -2.74
CA TYR A 183 6.17 -6.70 -2.85
C TYR A 183 7.07 -6.01 -3.89
N PRO A 184 7.67 -4.84 -3.54
CA PRO A 184 8.58 -4.14 -4.43
C PRO A 184 9.93 -4.86 -4.52
N GLU A 185 10.66 -4.65 -5.64
CA GLU A 185 11.87 -5.39 -6.00
C GLU A 185 13.00 -5.30 -4.97
N ASP A 186 13.11 -4.16 -4.29
CA ASP A 186 14.16 -3.88 -3.30
C ASP A 186 13.80 -4.25 -1.86
N LYS A 187 12.65 -4.91 -1.63
CA LYS A 187 12.13 -5.23 -0.29
C LYS A 187 11.96 -6.72 -0.03
N THR A 188 12.38 -7.60 -0.93
CA THR A 188 12.24 -9.07 -0.79
C THR A 188 12.83 -9.60 0.51
N GLU A 189 13.96 -9.06 0.99
CA GLU A 189 14.57 -9.47 2.26
C GLU A 189 13.71 -9.15 3.49
N ILE A 190 12.80 -8.15 3.39
CA ILE A 190 11.90 -7.75 4.49
C ILE A 190 10.55 -8.45 4.34
N THR A 191 9.99 -8.45 3.13
CA THR A 191 8.65 -9.00 2.88
C THR A 191 8.62 -10.52 2.81
N GLY A 192 9.74 -11.15 2.50
CA GLY A 192 9.88 -12.60 2.31
C GLY A 192 9.29 -13.12 0.98
N ILE A 193 8.77 -12.24 0.14
CA ILE A 193 8.18 -12.57 -1.17
C ILE A 193 8.96 -11.84 -2.27
N ASP A 194 9.15 -12.51 -3.39
CA ASP A 194 9.78 -11.95 -4.58
C ASP A 194 8.97 -10.79 -5.17
N TYR A 195 9.59 -10.03 -6.06
CA TYR A 195 8.94 -8.92 -6.75
C TYR A 195 7.68 -9.36 -7.51
N GLU A 196 6.55 -8.73 -7.16
CA GLU A 196 5.25 -8.99 -7.78
C GLU A 196 4.60 -7.69 -8.27
N PRO A 197 4.79 -7.28 -9.53
CA PRO A 197 4.23 -6.03 -10.06
C PRO A 197 2.71 -6.04 -10.17
N TRP A 198 2.07 -7.18 -10.03
CA TRP A 198 0.61 -7.37 -10.08
C TRP A 198 -0.06 -7.32 -8.71
N HIS A 199 0.65 -7.58 -7.60
CA HIS A 199 0.06 -7.75 -6.28
C HIS A 199 -0.07 -6.41 -5.54
N TYR A 200 -1.31 -5.98 -5.34
CA TYR A 200 -1.65 -4.74 -4.68
C TYR A 200 -2.46 -4.97 -3.41
N ARG A 201 -2.01 -4.36 -2.31
CA ARG A 201 -2.66 -4.40 -1.01
C ARG A 201 -3.36 -3.08 -0.71
N TYR A 202 -4.64 -3.15 -0.32
CA TYR A 202 -5.37 -1.99 0.19
C TYR A 202 -5.00 -1.71 1.64
N VAL A 203 -4.62 -0.46 1.91
CA VAL A 203 -4.24 0.05 3.24
C VAL A 203 -4.93 1.38 3.57
N GLY A 204 -5.86 1.83 2.71
CA GLY A 204 -6.51 3.14 2.78
C GLY A 204 -5.66 4.27 2.20
N LYS A 205 -6.32 5.32 1.70
CA LYS A 205 -5.67 6.40 0.92
C LYS A 205 -4.57 7.14 1.69
N SER A 206 -4.74 7.34 3.01
CA SER A 206 -3.73 8.04 3.82
C SER A 206 -2.44 7.24 3.94
N ALA A 207 -2.54 5.98 4.41
CA ALA A 207 -1.39 5.10 4.59
C ALA A 207 -0.70 4.79 3.25
N ALA A 208 -1.48 4.55 2.19
CA ALA A 208 -0.94 4.32 0.85
C ALA A 208 -0.12 5.51 0.33
N GLY A 209 -0.58 6.74 0.57
CA GLY A 209 0.16 7.94 0.23
C GLY A 209 1.46 8.08 1.03
N GLU A 210 1.41 7.83 2.34
CA GLU A 210 2.60 7.90 3.20
C GLU A 210 3.66 6.86 2.77
N ILE A 211 3.25 5.61 2.53
CA ILE A 211 4.10 4.51 2.06
C ILE A 211 4.71 4.84 0.69
N TYR A 212 3.90 5.32 -0.24
CA TYR A 212 4.39 5.68 -1.59
C TYR A 212 5.49 6.76 -1.54
N TYR A 213 5.32 7.80 -0.73
CA TYR A 213 6.30 8.89 -0.65
C TYR A 213 7.51 8.58 0.22
N SER A 214 7.39 7.69 1.19
CA SER A 214 8.54 7.25 2.01
C SER A 214 9.38 6.15 1.32
N GLY A 215 8.77 5.37 0.42
CA GLY A 215 9.40 4.19 -0.18
C GLY A 215 9.53 3.00 0.77
N GLU A 216 8.76 3.00 1.86
CA GLU A 216 8.69 1.90 2.82
C GLU A 216 7.79 0.77 2.28
N CYS A 217 8.06 -0.49 2.70
CA CYS A 217 7.07 -1.55 2.59
C CYS A 217 6.11 -1.52 3.80
N LEU A 218 5.10 -2.38 3.81
CA LEU A 218 4.09 -2.38 4.89
C LEU A 218 4.70 -2.72 6.25
N GLU A 219 5.66 -3.64 6.30
CA GLU A 219 6.39 -4.02 7.52
C GLU A 219 7.14 -2.81 8.11
N GLU A 220 7.90 -2.10 7.28
CA GLU A 220 8.65 -0.90 7.70
C GLU A 220 7.70 0.19 8.21
N TYR A 221 6.61 0.44 7.47
CA TYR A 221 5.60 1.43 7.81
C TYR A 221 4.93 1.15 9.16
N LEU A 222 4.73 -0.12 9.50
CA LEU A 222 4.15 -0.56 10.77
C LEU A 222 5.19 -0.70 11.90
N GLY A 223 6.49 -0.71 11.57
CA GLY A 223 7.59 -0.89 12.51
C GLY A 223 7.77 -2.34 12.96
N GLU A 224 7.46 -3.30 12.08
CA GLU A 224 7.47 -4.75 12.28
C GLU A 224 8.62 -5.43 11.49
N ASN A 225 9.78 -4.80 11.35
CA ASN A 225 10.97 -5.26 10.63
C ASN A 225 12.18 -5.56 11.54
#